data_a3d7683c33221e79f3702210f98921a1
#
_entry.id   a3d7683c33221e79f3702210f98921a1
#
_cell.length_a   1.000
_cell.length_b   1.000
_cell.length_c   1.000
_cell.angle_alpha   90.00
_cell.angle_beta   90.00
_cell.angle_gamma   90.00
#
_symmetry.space_group_name_H-M   'P 1'
#
loop_
_entity.id
_entity.type
_entity.pdbx_description
1 polymer ?
#
loop_
_entity_poly.entity_id
_entity_poly.type
_entity_poly.pdbx_seq_one_letter_code
_entity_poly.pdbx_strand_id
1 'polypeptide(L)'
;MLRGRVHPARLNEGALKVSRRLTKRSLAIAKANAQAGVDAALTIAARTQGLLALSGGGFEKGREAQLMVQEKVDAAVEGAFAAQAAWGAFWIKAAFGGVRTPHDVSAGLTAIAEAAAEPARRKVRANARRLTGAKAFP
;
A
#
# COMPACT_ATOMS: atom_id res chain seq x y z
N MET A 1 19.50 52.00 -17.12
CA MET A 1 18.58 50.85 -16.87
C MET A 1 19.30 49.55 -17.16
N LEU A 2 19.82 48.91 -16.14
CA LEU A 2 20.54 47.63 -16.26
C LEU A 2 19.53 46.48 -16.01
N ARG A 3 19.02 45.85 -17.08
CA ARG A 3 18.27 44.60 -16.97
C ARG A 3 19.26 43.49 -16.64
N GLY A 4 19.25 43.09 -15.37
CA GLY A 4 20.00 41.92 -14.89
C GLY A 4 19.56 40.67 -15.66
N ARG A 5 20.39 40.14 -16.53
CA ARG A 5 20.19 38.82 -17.16
C ARG A 5 20.27 37.74 -16.09
N VAL A 6 19.14 37.21 -15.70
CA VAL A 6 19.09 36.00 -14.84
C VAL A 6 19.67 34.85 -15.65
N HIS A 7 20.78 34.27 -15.18
CA HIS A 7 21.48 33.18 -15.86
C HIS A 7 20.61 31.92 -15.82
N PRO A 8 20.22 31.31 -16.97
CA PRO A 8 19.28 30.18 -17.00
C PRO A 8 19.76 28.96 -16.23
N ALA A 9 21.07 28.77 -16.05
CA ALA A 9 21.64 27.69 -15.26
C ALA A 9 21.25 27.72 -13.77
N ARG A 10 21.10 28.91 -13.15
CA ARG A 10 20.70 29.05 -11.75
C ARG A 10 19.25 28.66 -11.50
N LEU A 11 18.35 28.89 -12.47
CA LEU A 11 16.96 28.47 -12.39
C LEU A 11 16.81 26.94 -12.42
N ASN A 12 17.64 26.26 -13.19
CA ASN A 12 17.63 24.81 -13.31
C ASN A 12 18.14 24.11 -12.04
N GLU A 13 19.19 24.62 -11.40
CA GLU A 13 19.70 24.09 -10.14
C GLU A 13 18.70 24.20 -8.98
N GLY A 14 17.98 25.34 -8.90
CA GLY A 14 16.93 25.55 -7.93
C GLY A 14 15.78 24.56 -8.09
N ALA A 15 15.30 24.38 -9.31
CA ALA A 15 14.25 23.43 -9.65
C ALA A 15 14.65 21.98 -9.32
N LEU A 16 15.90 21.59 -9.61
CA LEU A 16 16.42 20.25 -9.28
C LEU A 16 16.53 20.02 -7.76
N LYS A 17 16.94 21.04 -6.99
CA LYS A 17 17.00 20.96 -5.52
C LYS A 17 15.60 20.83 -4.91
N VAL A 18 14.64 21.59 -5.40
CA VAL A 18 13.22 21.51 -4.95
C VAL A 18 12.65 20.13 -5.30
N SER A 19 12.84 19.65 -6.51
CA SER A 19 12.39 18.32 -6.93
C SER A 19 12.96 17.21 -6.04
N ARG A 20 14.27 17.22 -5.77
CA ARG A 20 14.92 16.23 -4.88
C ARG A 20 14.37 16.28 -3.44
N ARG A 21 14.08 17.48 -2.90
CA ARG A 21 13.49 17.62 -1.57
C ARG A 21 12.06 17.08 -1.52
N LEU A 22 11.26 17.36 -2.55
CA LEU A 22 9.89 16.85 -2.66
C LEU A 22 9.88 15.32 -2.78
N THR A 23 10.76 14.74 -3.59
CA THR A 23 10.89 13.28 -3.73
C THR A 23 11.29 12.61 -2.42
N LYS A 24 12.27 13.16 -1.68
CA LYS A 24 12.67 12.62 -0.37
C LYS A 24 11.53 12.70 0.64
N ARG A 25 10.79 13.80 0.66
CA ARG A 25 9.66 14.00 1.58
C ARG A 25 8.50 13.06 1.24
N SER A 26 8.17 12.89 -0.02
CA SER A 26 7.14 11.95 -0.49
C SER A 26 7.48 10.51 -0.14
N LEU A 27 8.75 10.11 -0.33
CA LEU A 27 9.23 8.78 0.04
C LEU A 27 9.16 8.55 1.56
N ALA A 28 9.52 9.55 2.36
CA ALA A 28 9.43 9.46 3.81
C ALA A 28 7.98 9.31 4.28
N ILE A 29 7.05 10.06 3.69
CA ILE A 29 5.61 9.97 3.97
C ILE A 29 5.07 8.58 3.56
N ALA A 30 5.42 8.09 2.38
CA ALA A 30 5.01 6.77 1.91
C ALA A 30 5.50 5.66 2.85
N LYS A 31 6.78 5.74 3.29
CA LYS A 31 7.34 4.81 4.27
C LYS A 31 6.62 4.87 5.62
N ALA A 32 6.36 6.08 6.13
CA ALA A 32 5.64 6.26 7.39
C ALA A 32 4.20 5.72 7.33
N ASN A 33 3.49 5.94 6.21
CA ASN A 33 2.15 5.42 6.02
C ASN A 33 2.13 3.89 5.91
N ALA A 34 3.10 3.29 5.21
CA ALA A 34 3.24 1.84 5.15
C ALA A 34 3.49 1.24 6.53
N GLN A 35 4.40 1.86 7.31
CA GLN A 35 4.68 1.42 8.67
C GLN A 35 3.44 1.54 9.56
N ALA A 36 2.73 2.67 9.52
CA ALA A 36 1.48 2.87 10.27
C ALA A 36 0.40 1.83 9.91
N GLY A 37 0.32 1.43 8.63
CA GLY A 37 -0.58 0.36 8.19
C GLY A 37 -0.23 -0.99 8.79
N VAL A 38 1.05 -1.35 8.84
CA VAL A 38 1.54 -2.57 9.49
C VAL A 38 1.27 -2.53 10.99
N ASP A 39 1.58 -1.43 11.66
CA ASP A 39 1.38 -1.27 13.10
C ASP A 39 -0.11 -1.35 13.49
N ALA A 40 -0.99 -0.76 12.66
CA ALA A 40 -2.44 -0.87 12.85
C ALA A 40 -2.92 -2.33 12.70
N ALA A 41 -2.44 -3.05 11.67
CA ALA A 41 -2.78 -4.45 11.47
C ALA A 41 -2.34 -5.33 12.65
N LEU A 42 -1.11 -5.13 13.15
CA LEU A 42 -0.59 -5.85 14.31
C LEU A 42 -1.38 -5.52 15.58
N THR A 43 -1.76 -4.25 15.78
CA THR A 43 -2.56 -3.82 16.93
C THR A 43 -3.96 -4.46 16.91
N ILE A 44 -4.60 -4.51 15.74
CA ILE A 44 -5.91 -5.16 15.57
C ILE A 44 -5.78 -6.65 15.86
N ALA A 45 -4.75 -7.31 15.33
CA ALA A 45 -4.51 -8.73 15.57
C ALA A 45 -4.31 -9.04 17.07
N ALA A 46 -3.47 -8.28 17.75
CA ALA A 46 -3.21 -8.46 19.18
C ALA A 46 -4.47 -8.27 20.04
N ARG A 47 -5.28 -7.24 19.75
CA ARG A 47 -6.55 -6.99 20.45
C ARG A 47 -7.58 -8.07 20.20
N THR A 48 -7.67 -8.56 18.95
CA THR A 48 -8.61 -9.62 18.58
C THR A 48 -8.24 -10.93 19.28
N GLN A 49 -6.95 -11.27 19.38
CA GLN A 49 -6.47 -12.43 20.14
C GLN A 49 -6.83 -12.33 21.63
N GLY A 50 -6.67 -11.16 22.24
CA GLY A 50 -7.06 -10.92 23.64
C GLY A 50 -8.56 -11.10 23.87
N LEU A 51 -9.43 -10.60 22.97
CA LEU A 51 -10.87 -10.77 23.06
C LEU A 51 -11.29 -12.24 22.89
N LEU A 52 -10.66 -12.99 21.99
CA LEU A 52 -10.93 -14.42 21.79
C LEU A 52 -10.51 -15.25 23.00
N ALA A 53 -9.40 -14.90 23.66
CA ALA A 53 -8.95 -15.56 24.89
C ALA A 53 -9.95 -15.33 26.06
N LEU A 54 -10.58 -14.17 26.13
CA LEU A 54 -11.56 -13.81 27.16
C LEU A 54 -12.94 -14.42 26.93
N SER A 55 -13.30 -14.76 25.67
CA SER A 55 -14.64 -15.25 25.31
C SER A 55 -14.92 -16.72 25.63
N GLY A 56 -13.98 -17.44 26.26
CA GLY A 56 -14.22 -18.81 26.78
C GLY A 56 -14.59 -19.87 25.73
N GLY A 57 -14.41 -19.58 24.45
CA GLY A 57 -14.62 -20.53 23.37
C GLY A 57 -13.59 -21.65 23.44
N GLY A 58 -14.07 -22.91 23.34
CA GLY A 58 -13.23 -24.10 23.44
C GLY A 58 -11.99 -24.00 22.53
N PHE A 59 -10.90 -24.66 22.91
CA PHE A 59 -9.55 -24.56 22.36
C PHE A 59 -9.50 -24.64 20.81
N GLU A 60 -10.39 -25.42 20.20
CA GLU A 60 -10.49 -25.53 18.73
C GLU A 60 -11.06 -24.27 18.06
N LYS A 61 -12.13 -23.67 18.63
CA LYS A 61 -12.71 -22.43 18.11
C LYS A 61 -11.76 -21.25 18.23
N GLY A 62 -10.98 -21.19 19.31
CA GLY A 62 -9.95 -20.18 19.51
C GLY A 62 -8.83 -20.29 18.46
N ARG A 63 -8.41 -21.50 18.11
CA ARG A 63 -7.36 -21.75 17.11
C ARG A 63 -7.83 -21.41 15.69
N GLU A 64 -9.07 -21.74 15.35
CA GLU A 64 -9.64 -21.38 14.05
C GLU A 64 -9.79 -19.85 13.88
N ALA A 65 -10.27 -19.16 14.91
CA ALA A 65 -10.36 -17.71 14.93
C ALA A 65 -8.96 -17.05 14.83
N GLN A 66 -7.96 -17.59 15.48
CA GLN A 66 -6.58 -17.13 15.39
C GLN A 66 -6.02 -17.28 13.98
N LEU A 67 -6.24 -18.41 13.32
CA LEU A 67 -5.84 -18.62 11.92
C LEU A 67 -6.51 -17.63 10.99
N MET A 68 -7.82 -17.38 11.17
CA MET A 68 -8.55 -16.38 10.37
C MET A 68 -8.00 -14.96 10.53
N VAL A 69 -7.60 -14.58 11.75
CA VAL A 69 -6.99 -13.27 12.01
C VAL A 69 -5.61 -13.20 11.37
N GLN A 70 -4.81 -14.24 11.53
CA GLN A 70 -3.47 -14.30 10.94
C GLN A 70 -3.51 -14.21 9.42
N GLU A 71 -4.41 -14.94 8.75
CA GLU A 71 -4.59 -14.83 7.29
C GLU A 71 -4.94 -13.41 6.83
N LYS A 72 -5.74 -12.68 7.61
CA LYS A 72 -6.10 -11.29 7.30
C LYS A 72 -4.93 -10.33 7.51
N VAL A 73 -4.16 -10.51 8.58
CA VAL A 73 -2.94 -9.73 8.84
C VAL A 73 -1.92 -9.93 7.74
N ASP A 74 -1.65 -11.19 7.37
CA ASP A 74 -0.73 -11.52 6.28
C ASP A 74 -1.17 -10.88 4.96
N ALA A 75 -2.48 -10.95 4.63
CA ALA A 75 -3.01 -10.31 3.44
C ALA A 75 -2.86 -8.78 3.47
N ALA A 76 -3.03 -8.16 4.64
CA ALA A 76 -2.87 -6.72 4.80
C ALA A 76 -1.39 -6.30 4.64
N VAL A 77 -0.47 -7.07 5.20
CA VAL A 77 0.97 -6.84 5.06
C VAL A 77 1.42 -7.01 3.61
N GLU A 78 1.02 -8.10 2.94
CA GLU A 78 1.29 -8.30 1.51
C GLU A 78 0.71 -7.16 0.67
N GLY A 79 -0.52 -6.70 0.98
CA GLY A 79 -1.17 -5.59 0.29
C GLY A 79 -0.42 -4.27 0.47
N ALA A 80 0.10 -4.01 1.68
CA ALA A 80 0.90 -2.82 1.95
C ALA A 80 2.20 -2.81 1.14
N PHE A 81 2.90 -3.95 1.04
CA PHE A 81 4.11 -4.07 0.21
C PHE A 81 3.79 -3.91 -1.28
N ALA A 82 2.71 -4.52 -1.77
CA ALA A 82 2.29 -4.39 -3.16
C ALA A 82 1.90 -2.94 -3.51
N ALA A 83 1.19 -2.25 -2.61
CA ALA A 83 0.87 -0.83 -2.77
C ALA A 83 2.14 0.04 -2.81
N GLN A 84 3.11 -0.24 -1.95
CA GLN A 84 4.37 0.50 -1.92
C GLN A 84 5.19 0.31 -3.20
N ALA A 85 5.24 -0.91 -3.73
CA ALA A 85 5.89 -1.19 -5.01
C ALA A 85 5.21 -0.46 -6.17
N ALA A 86 3.86 -0.50 -6.23
CA ALA A 86 3.07 0.20 -7.23
C ALA A 86 3.23 1.72 -7.12
N TRP A 87 3.30 2.26 -5.91
CA TRP A 87 3.59 3.66 -5.65
C TRP A 87 4.97 4.07 -6.15
N GLY A 88 6.00 3.23 -5.89
CA GLY A 88 7.34 3.43 -6.43
C GLY A 88 7.37 3.47 -7.97
N ALA A 89 6.69 2.53 -8.61
CA ALA A 89 6.55 2.48 -10.06
C ALA A 89 5.84 3.71 -10.62
N PHE A 90 4.77 4.19 -9.96
CA PHE A 90 4.08 5.42 -10.32
C PHE A 90 5.02 6.64 -10.30
N TRP A 91 5.83 6.78 -9.25
CA TRP A 91 6.77 7.88 -9.15
C TRP A 91 7.90 7.81 -10.19
N ILE A 92 8.39 6.62 -10.49
CA ILE A 92 9.36 6.41 -11.58
C ILE A 92 8.74 6.86 -12.90
N LYS A 93 7.51 6.40 -13.21
CA LYS A 93 6.78 6.81 -14.41
C LYS A 93 6.59 8.34 -14.47
N ALA A 94 6.25 8.96 -13.36
CA ALA A 94 6.08 10.41 -13.26
C ALA A 94 7.41 11.17 -13.50
N ALA A 95 8.51 10.69 -12.93
CA ALA A 95 9.83 11.29 -13.09
C ALA A 95 10.33 11.27 -14.55
N PHE A 96 9.96 10.24 -15.30
CA PHE A 96 10.27 10.12 -16.73
C PHE A 96 9.20 10.75 -17.67
N GLY A 97 8.27 11.55 -17.11
CA GLY A 97 7.26 12.27 -17.88
C GLY A 97 6.11 11.40 -18.39
N GLY A 98 5.93 10.20 -17.83
CA GLY A 98 4.82 9.32 -18.17
C GLY A 98 3.50 9.63 -17.44
N VAL A 99 3.46 10.67 -16.59
CA VAL A 99 2.26 11.18 -15.91
C VAL A 99 2.12 12.63 -16.29
N ARG A 100 1.20 12.96 -17.20
CA ARG A 100 1.05 14.29 -17.78
C ARG A 100 -0.34 14.87 -17.61
N THR A 101 -1.33 14.04 -17.41
CA THR A 101 -2.74 14.42 -17.35
C THR A 101 -3.36 14.01 -15.99
N PRO A 102 -4.45 14.65 -15.57
CA PRO A 102 -5.23 14.20 -14.41
C PRO A 102 -5.70 12.75 -14.54
N HIS A 103 -5.96 12.29 -15.77
CA HIS A 103 -6.31 10.90 -16.05
C HIS A 103 -5.16 9.95 -15.72
N ASP A 104 -3.91 10.28 -16.05
CA ASP A 104 -2.74 9.47 -15.72
C ASP A 104 -2.55 9.35 -14.20
N VAL A 105 -2.82 10.45 -13.48
CA VAL A 105 -2.79 10.44 -12.00
C VAL A 105 -3.85 9.52 -11.44
N SER A 106 -5.10 9.63 -11.89
CA SER A 106 -6.20 8.79 -11.40
C SER A 106 -5.97 7.31 -11.74
N ALA A 107 -5.51 7.00 -12.93
CA ALA A 107 -5.14 5.64 -13.33
C ALA A 107 -4.01 5.06 -12.46
N GLY A 108 -3.00 5.87 -12.14
CA GLY A 108 -1.92 5.48 -11.25
C GLY A 108 -2.41 5.19 -9.82
N LEU A 109 -3.28 6.03 -9.28
CA LEU A 109 -3.86 5.81 -7.94
C LEU A 109 -4.76 4.57 -7.91
N THR A 110 -5.53 4.33 -8.96
CA THR A 110 -6.35 3.11 -9.11
C THR A 110 -5.46 1.86 -9.13
N ALA A 111 -4.38 1.86 -9.91
CA ALA A 111 -3.44 0.74 -9.96
C ALA A 111 -2.80 0.44 -8.59
N ILE A 112 -2.50 1.48 -7.80
CA ILE A 112 -1.97 1.32 -6.44
C ILE A 112 -3.04 0.68 -5.54
N ALA A 113 -4.29 1.13 -5.60
CA ALA A 113 -5.39 0.56 -4.82
C ALA A 113 -5.68 -0.90 -5.20
N GLU A 114 -5.62 -1.22 -6.48
CA GLU A 114 -5.76 -2.59 -6.98
C GLU A 114 -4.65 -3.51 -6.49
N ALA A 115 -3.40 -3.05 -6.54
CA ALA A 115 -2.25 -3.78 -6.03
C ALA A 115 -2.39 -4.04 -4.52
N ALA A 116 -2.84 -3.07 -3.75
CA ALA A 116 -3.09 -3.20 -2.31
C ALA A 116 -4.17 -4.25 -2.00
N ALA A 117 -5.23 -4.31 -2.79
CA ALA A 117 -6.38 -5.19 -2.56
C ALA A 117 -6.17 -6.62 -3.09
N GLU A 118 -5.23 -6.86 -4.00
CA GLU A 118 -5.07 -8.15 -4.68
C GLU A 118 -4.76 -9.32 -3.72
N PRO A 119 -3.88 -9.21 -2.70
CA PRO A 119 -3.65 -10.29 -1.76
C PRO A 119 -4.91 -10.70 -1.00
N ALA A 120 -5.71 -9.74 -0.55
CA ALA A 120 -6.97 -10.01 0.13
C ALA A 120 -7.98 -10.70 -0.80
N ARG A 121 -8.10 -10.24 -2.05
CA ARG A 121 -8.95 -10.86 -3.08
C ARG A 121 -8.55 -12.29 -3.39
N ARG A 122 -7.24 -12.60 -3.46
CA ARG A 122 -6.74 -13.97 -3.66
C ARG A 122 -7.15 -14.89 -2.51
N LYS A 123 -6.99 -14.44 -1.26
CA LYS A 123 -7.39 -15.22 -0.07
C LYS A 123 -8.90 -15.45 -0.01
N VAL A 124 -9.71 -14.44 -0.30
CA VAL A 124 -11.16 -14.58 -0.37
C VAL A 124 -11.58 -15.60 -1.43
N ARG A 125 -10.99 -15.53 -2.64
CA ARG A 125 -11.25 -16.53 -3.70
C ARG A 125 -10.82 -17.93 -3.30
N ALA A 126 -9.68 -18.09 -2.66
CA ALA A 126 -9.20 -19.40 -2.18
C ALA A 126 -10.14 -19.99 -1.12
N ASN A 127 -10.60 -19.17 -0.17
CA ASN A 127 -11.54 -19.58 0.86
C ASN A 127 -12.91 -19.95 0.28
N ALA A 128 -13.43 -19.17 -0.67
CA ALA A 128 -14.67 -19.48 -1.35
C ALA A 128 -14.60 -20.84 -2.08
N ARG A 129 -13.49 -21.12 -2.79
CA ARG A 129 -13.28 -22.42 -3.45
C ARG A 129 -13.26 -23.57 -2.46
N ARG A 130 -12.59 -23.40 -1.33
CA ARG A 130 -12.53 -24.44 -0.28
C ARG A 130 -13.90 -24.74 0.30
N LEU A 131 -14.71 -23.72 0.55
CA LEU A 131 -16.04 -23.86 1.18
C LEU A 131 -17.11 -24.40 0.22
N THR A 132 -17.05 -24.02 -1.07
CA THR A 132 -18.07 -24.38 -2.03
C THR A 132 -17.76 -25.68 -2.79
N GLY A 133 -16.56 -26.25 -2.64
CA GLY A 133 -16.11 -27.40 -3.45
C GLY A 133 -16.10 -27.11 -4.94
N ALA A 134 -16.35 -25.88 -5.36
CA ALA A 134 -16.46 -25.49 -6.75
C ALA A 134 -15.08 -25.43 -7.43
N LYS A 135 -14.87 -26.25 -8.42
CA LYS A 135 -13.85 -26.05 -9.44
C LYS A 135 -14.08 -24.67 -10.06
N ALA A 136 -13.02 -23.86 -10.07
CA ALA A 136 -12.94 -22.49 -10.55
C ALA A 136 -14.06 -22.05 -11.51
N PHE A 137 -14.78 -21.00 -11.11
CA PHE A 137 -15.40 -20.13 -12.11
C PHE A 137 -14.28 -19.47 -12.93
N PRO A 138 -14.40 -19.42 -14.26
CA PRO A 138 -13.43 -18.81 -15.14
C PRO A 138 -13.27 -17.31 -14.90
#